data_33c0a59fa69bf56bdd5808411b600fc5
#
_entry.id   33c0a59fa69bf56bdd5808411b600fc5
#
_cell.length_a   1.000
_cell.length_b   1.000
_cell.length_c   1.000
_cell.angle_alpha   90.00
_cell.angle_beta   90.00
_cell.angle_gamma   90.00
#
_symmetry.space_group_name_H-M   'P 1'
#
loop_
_entity.id
_entity.type
_entity.pdbx_description
1 polymer ?
#
loop_
_entity_poly.entity_id
_entity_poly.type
_entity_poly.pdbx_seq_one_letter_code
_entity_poly.pdbx_strand_id
1 'polypeptide(L)'
;TVFMRFTVRRPEFWSPETPSLYTAHTTIYEGNHITDSYITRFGIRSMEVIKGKGFYLNGAPRKFKGVCNHHDLGPLGAAVNRSALKHQLEMLKDMGCDAIRTSHNMPAPELVELCDELGFMMMVEAFDEWDIAKCANGYHRHFDEWAEKDMVNMVRNFRNNPSVVMWSIGNEVPTQCDEHGYKVAAFLQDICHREDPTRLVTCGLDQPQCVLTNGFAEVMDVVGINYYTELYKKAYETLPQGNILGSETASTVSSRGVYKIPVELKYRAMYEDHQSSSY
;
A
#
# COMPACT_ATOMS: atom_id res chain seq x y z
N THR A 1 24.11 -4.01 18.49
CA THR A 1 23.68 -4.34 17.11
C THR A 1 24.84 -5.07 16.43
N VAL A 2 24.56 -6.21 15.80
CA VAL A 2 25.54 -6.99 15.01
C VAL A 2 25.10 -6.91 13.55
N PHE A 3 26.04 -6.58 12.66
CA PHE A 3 25.81 -6.57 11.22
C PHE A 3 26.49 -7.77 10.60
N MET A 4 25.74 -8.54 9.81
CA MET A 4 26.27 -9.67 9.05
C MET A 4 25.95 -9.47 7.57
N ARG A 5 26.90 -9.82 6.70
CA ARG A 5 26.72 -9.73 5.25
C ARG A 5 26.77 -11.13 4.66
N PHE A 6 25.75 -11.45 3.87
CA PHE A 6 25.66 -12.71 3.15
C PHE A 6 25.67 -12.45 1.65
N THR A 7 26.17 -13.42 0.88
CA THR A 7 26.09 -13.40 -0.56
C THR A 7 25.31 -14.63 -1.02
N VAL A 8 24.17 -14.39 -1.65
CA VAL A 8 23.42 -15.43 -2.35
C VAL A 8 23.89 -15.44 -3.80
N ARG A 9 24.54 -16.54 -4.23
CA ARG A 9 25.03 -16.67 -5.60
C ARG A 9 23.90 -17.13 -6.51
N ARG A 10 23.68 -16.41 -7.66
CA ARG A 10 22.63 -16.69 -8.64
C ARG A 10 21.25 -16.77 -7.99
N PRO A 11 20.81 -15.70 -7.33
CA PRO A 11 19.53 -15.71 -6.64
C PRO A 11 18.36 -15.87 -7.62
N GLU A 12 17.35 -16.59 -7.20
CA GLU A 12 16.04 -16.53 -7.83
C GLU A 12 15.31 -15.29 -7.33
N PHE A 13 14.97 -14.40 -8.25
CA PHE A 13 14.27 -13.15 -7.88
C PHE A 13 12.80 -13.41 -7.60
N TRP A 14 12.31 -12.78 -6.54
CA TRP A 14 10.90 -12.74 -6.26
C TRP A 14 10.17 -11.85 -7.28
N SER A 15 9.08 -12.35 -7.83
CA SER A 15 8.14 -11.61 -8.66
C SER A 15 6.73 -12.20 -8.50
N PRO A 16 5.66 -11.51 -8.95
CA PRO A 16 4.31 -12.08 -8.98
C PRO A 16 4.18 -13.40 -9.74
N GLU A 17 5.00 -13.62 -10.75
CA GLU A 17 5.03 -14.86 -11.55
C GLU A 17 5.89 -15.96 -10.90
N THR A 18 6.91 -15.55 -10.16
CA THR A 18 7.86 -16.47 -9.52
C THR A 18 8.14 -15.98 -8.10
N PRO A 19 7.24 -16.25 -7.14
CA PRO A 19 7.35 -15.71 -5.78
C PRO A 19 8.39 -16.50 -4.95
N SER A 20 9.64 -16.49 -5.38
CA SER A 20 10.75 -17.22 -4.74
C SER A 20 11.10 -16.60 -3.39
N LEU A 21 11.08 -17.42 -2.34
CA LEU A 21 11.36 -17.02 -0.96
C LEU A 21 12.58 -17.75 -0.41
N TYR A 22 13.32 -17.05 0.40
CA TYR A 22 14.47 -17.56 1.17
C TYR A 22 14.15 -17.51 2.65
N THR A 23 14.91 -18.27 3.42
CA THR A 23 14.80 -18.32 4.87
C THR A 23 16.16 -18.09 5.49
N ALA A 24 16.26 -17.08 6.35
CA ALA A 24 17.42 -16.83 7.18
C ALA A 24 17.19 -17.42 8.58
N HIS A 25 18.05 -18.30 9.02
CA HIS A 25 18.06 -18.83 10.38
C HIS A 25 19.10 -18.08 11.20
N THR A 26 18.66 -17.34 12.19
CA THR A 26 19.52 -16.62 13.12
C THR A 26 19.55 -17.38 14.44
N THR A 27 20.74 -17.69 14.93
CA THR A 27 20.92 -18.39 16.22
C THR A 27 21.88 -17.59 17.07
N ILE A 28 21.52 -17.37 18.32
CA ILE A 28 22.35 -16.67 19.30
C ILE A 28 22.91 -17.70 20.28
N TYR A 29 24.20 -17.59 20.54
CA TYR A 29 24.93 -18.48 21.43
C TYR A 29 25.52 -17.71 22.59
N GLU A 30 25.49 -18.32 23.77
CA GLU A 30 26.31 -17.97 24.93
C GLU A 30 27.29 -19.12 25.18
N GLY A 31 28.56 -18.94 24.79
CA GLY A 31 29.49 -20.04 24.71
C GLY A 31 29.04 -21.07 23.66
N ASN A 32 28.78 -22.30 24.11
CA ASN A 32 28.28 -23.40 23.27
C ASN A 32 26.76 -23.64 23.42
N HIS A 33 26.10 -22.84 24.21
CA HIS A 33 24.66 -22.97 24.42
C HIS A 33 23.87 -22.03 23.51
N ILE A 34 22.82 -22.55 22.86
CA ILE A 34 21.86 -21.74 22.12
C ILE A 34 20.97 -21.04 23.15
N THR A 35 20.97 -19.70 23.11
CA THR A 35 20.14 -18.87 23.97
C THR A 35 18.87 -18.39 23.28
N ASP A 36 18.93 -18.24 21.95
CA ASP A 36 17.77 -17.83 21.14
C ASP A 36 17.93 -18.25 19.69
N SER A 37 16.81 -18.38 18.97
CA SER A 37 16.80 -18.64 17.54
C SER A 37 15.60 -17.98 16.89
N TYR A 38 15.81 -17.43 15.69
CA TYR A 38 14.78 -16.73 14.94
C TYR A 38 14.85 -17.07 13.45
N ILE A 39 13.69 -17.23 12.83
CA ILE A 39 13.56 -17.50 11.40
C ILE A 39 12.97 -16.27 10.71
N THR A 40 13.68 -15.73 9.72
CA THR A 40 13.19 -14.63 8.89
C THR A 40 13.00 -15.11 7.47
N ARG A 41 11.79 -15.02 6.94
CA ARG A 41 11.51 -15.20 5.50
C ARG A 41 11.78 -13.89 4.77
N PHE A 42 12.37 -13.99 3.58
CA PHE A 42 12.63 -12.83 2.73
C PHE A 42 12.67 -13.23 1.26
N GLY A 43 12.55 -12.26 0.38
CA GLY A 43 12.75 -12.44 -1.06
C GLY A 43 13.81 -11.48 -1.58
N ILE A 44 14.45 -11.84 -2.68
CA ILE A 44 15.45 -11.00 -3.34
C ILE A 44 14.81 -10.41 -4.59
N ARG A 45 14.80 -9.08 -4.68
CA ARG A 45 14.28 -8.33 -5.82
C ARG A 45 14.91 -6.95 -5.91
N SER A 46 14.84 -6.32 -7.06
CA SER A 46 15.10 -4.89 -7.23
C SER A 46 13.82 -4.14 -7.59
N MET A 47 13.71 -2.90 -7.15
CA MET A 47 12.60 -2.01 -7.47
C MET A 47 13.15 -0.63 -7.79
N GLU A 48 12.57 -0.01 -8.80
CA GLU A 48 12.90 1.36 -9.19
C GLU A 48 11.65 2.07 -9.69
N VAL A 49 11.53 3.36 -9.43
CA VAL A 49 10.60 4.23 -10.13
C VAL A 49 11.44 5.21 -10.95
N ILE A 50 11.34 5.12 -12.26
CA ILE A 50 12.12 5.94 -13.17
C ILE A 50 11.21 7.03 -13.74
N LYS A 51 11.58 8.28 -13.49
CA LYS A 51 10.83 9.44 -14.01
C LYS A 51 10.62 9.31 -15.51
N GLY A 52 9.38 9.42 -15.95
CA GLY A 52 8.99 9.29 -17.35
C GLY A 52 8.86 7.86 -17.87
N LYS A 53 9.21 6.85 -17.06
CA LYS A 53 9.11 5.43 -17.47
C LYS A 53 8.25 4.60 -16.52
N GLY A 54 8.04 5.04 -15.26
CA GLY A 54 7.23 4.38 -14.27
C GLY A 54 7.96 3.35 -13.41
N PHE A 55 7.23 2.39 -12.88
CA PHE A 55 7.73 1.38 -11.95
C PHE A 55 8.41 0.20 -12.69
N TYR A 56 9.54 -0.23 -12.14
CA TYR A 56 10.32 -1.38 -12.60
C TYR A 56 10.50 -2.38 -11.47
N LEU A 57 10.29 -3.66 -11.76
CA LEU A 57 10.58 -4.77 -10.88
C LEU A 57 11.62 -5.68 -11.56
N ASN A 58 12.73 -5.94 -10.89
CA ASN A 58 13.83 -6.76 -11.43
C ASN A 58 14.33 -6.29 -12.80
N GLY A 59 14.37 -4.97 -13.00
CA GLY A 59 14.82 -4.35 -14.24
C GLY A 59 13.80 -4.35 -15.39
N ALA A 60 12.60 -4.89 -15.20
CA ALA A 60 11.53 -4.90 -16.18
C ALA A 60 10.41 -3.89 -15.83
N PRO A 61 9.89 -3.12 -16.81
CA PRO A 61 8.79 -2.20 -16.56
C PRO A 61 7.52 -2.96 -16.19
N ARG A 62 6.79 -2.45 -15.20
CA ARG A 62 5.58 -3.09 -14.71
C ARG A 62 4.50 -2.06 -14.34
N LYS A 63 3.26 -2.41 -14.60
CA LYS A 63 2.07 -1.71 -14.09
C LYS A 63 1.38 -2.58 -13.06
N PHE A 64 0.80 -1.95 -12.06
CA PHE A 64 -0.02 -2.62 -11.07
C PHE A 64 -1.41 -2.92 -11.64
N LYS A 65 -1.85 -4.17 -11.52
CA LYS A 65 -3.23 -4.60 -11.74
C LYS A 65 -3.81 -4.93 -10.37
N GLY A 66 -4.22 -3.89 -9.66
CA GLY A 66 -4.48 -3.99 -8.23
C GLY A 66 -5.91 -3.70 -7.85
N VAL A 67 -6.21 -4.09 -6.62
CA VAL A 67 -7.45 -3.77 -5.92
C VAL A 67 -7.15 -3.13 -4.57
N CYS A 68 -8.08 -2.30 -4.09
CA CYS A 68 -8.10 -1.82 -2.71
C CYS A 68 -8.82 -2.87 -1.86
N ASN A 69 -8.08 -3.50 -0.97
CA ASN A 69 -8.58 -4.59 -0.14
C ASN A 69 -8.85 -4.09 1.28
N HIS A 70 -10.12 -3.91 1.61
CA HIS A 70 -10.52 -3.54 2.96
C HIS A 70 -10.41 -4.75 3.89
N HIS A 71 -10.16 -4.51 5.19
CA HIS A 71 -10.02 -5.58 6.17
C HIS A 71 -11.38 -6.19 6.51
N ASP A 72 -11.92 -6.99 5.58
CA ASP A 72 -13.22 -7.64 5.65
C ASP A 72 -13.19 -8.99 4.95
N LEU A 73 -13.72 -10.01 5.61
CA LEU A 73 -13.87 -11.36 5.08
C LEU A 73 -15.35 -11.77 4.98
N GLY A 74 -16.23 -10.83 4.64
CA GLY A 74 -17.66 -11.08 4.48
C GLY A 74 -18.30 -11.54 5.79
N PRO A 75 -18.87 -12.76 5.87
CA PRO A 75 -19.53 -13.24 7.10
C PRO A 75 -18.63 -13.32 8.33
N LEU A 76 -17.32 -13.34 8.15
CA LEU A 76 -16.34 -13.35 9.23
C LEU A 76 -16.00 -11.94 9.73
N GLY A 77 -16.43 -10.89 9.02
CA GLY A 77 -16.09 -9.51 9.33
C GLY A 77 -14.58 -9.29 9.36
N ALA A 78 -14.08 -8.62 10.39
CA ALA A 78 -12.68 -8.33 10.58
C ALA A 78 -11.86 -9.46 11.24
N ALA A 79 -12.45 -10.63 11.45
CA ALA A 79 -11.72 -11.76 12.01
C ALA A 79 -10.70 -12.31 11.02
N VAL A 80 -9.45 -12.49 11.49
CA VAL A 80 -8.38 -13.04 10.64
C VAL A 80 -8.54 -14.54 10.52
N ASN A 81 -8.66 -15.02 9.27
CA ASN A 81 -8.67 -16.44 8.94
C ASN A 81 -7.80 -16.66 7.70
N ARG A 82 -6.64 -17.33 7.89
CA ARG A 82 -5.65 -17.53 6.83
C ARG A 82 -6.24 -18.25 5.58
N SER A 83 -7.13 -19.23 5.79
CA SER A 83 -7.72 -19.96 4.65
C SER A 83 -8.70 -19.10 3.87
N ALA A 84 -9.49 -18.25 4.55
CA ALA A 84 -10.40 -17.32 3.89
C ALA A 84 -9.61 -16.21 3.15
N LEU A 85 -8.55 -15.66 3.76
CA LEU A 85 -7.63 -14.72 3.10
C LEU A 85 -7.00 -15.34 1.84
N LYS A 86 -6.52 -16.57 1.95
CA LYS A 86 -5.93 -17.29 0.82
C LYS A 86 -6.92 -17.45 -0.32
N HIS A 87 -8.15 -17.87 -0.01
CA HIS A 87 -9.22 -18.01 -1.02
C HIS A 87 -9.55 -16.68 -1.70
N GLN A 88 -9.63 -15.59 -0.94
CA GLN A 88 -9.82 -14.24 -1.49
C GLN A 88 -8.69 -13.87 -2.47
N LEU A 89 -7.43 -14.11 -2.09
CA LEU A 89 -6.27 -13.84 -2.95
C LEU A 89 -6.27 -14.72 -4.21
N GLU A 90 -6.62 -15.99 -4.10
CA GLU A 90 -6.73 -16.90 -5.24
C GLU A 90 -7.78 -16.40 -6.24
N MET A 91 -8.96 -15.96 -5.78
CA MET A 91 -9.98 -15.35 -6.65
C MET A 91 -9.47 -14.07 -7.33
N LEU A 92 -8.75 -13.22 -6.62
CA LEU A 92 -8.14 -12.00 -7.19
C LEU A 92 -7.09 -12.36 -8.25
N LYS A 93 -6.29 -13.39 -8.02
CA LYS A 93 -5.29 -13.86 -8.97
C LYS A 93 -5.94 -14.44 -10.23
N ASP A 94 -7.02 -15.21 -10.07
CA ASP A 94 -7.80 -15.74 -11.19
C ASP A 94 -8.45 -14.63 -12.04
N MET A 95 -8.80 -13.50 -11.42
CA MET A 95 -9.25 -12.29 -12.11
C MET A 95 -8.12 -11.56 -12.83
N GLY A 96 -6.86 -11.91 -12.59
CA GLY A 96 -5.68 -11.31 -13.20
C GLY A 96 -5.05 -10.19 -12.38
N CYS A 97 -5.40 -10.05 -11.11
CA CYS A 97 -4.74 -9.11 -10.19
C CYS A 97 -3.34 -9.60 -9.81
N ASP A 98 -2.43 -8.64 -9.66
CA ASP A 98 -1.06 -8.85 -9.20
C ASP A 98 -0.63 -7.86 -8.11
N ALA A 99 -1.55 -7.02 -7.65
CA ALA A 99 -1.28 -6.02 -6.62
C ALA A 99 -2.47 -5.79 -5.68
N ILE A 100 -2.16 -5.39 -4.45
CA ILE A 100 -3.14 -5.08 -3.40
C ILE A 100 -2.70 -3.81 -2.67
N ARG A 101 -3.65 -2.90 -2.44
CA ARG A 101 -3.53 -1.83 -1.46
C ARG A 101 -4.34 -2.21 -0.22
N THR A 102 -3.72 -2.12 0.95
CA THR A 102 -4.41 -2.44 2.22
C THR A 102 -5.18 -1.21 2.71
N SER A 103 -6.45 -1.16 2.37
CA SER A 103 -7.33 -0.02 2.64
C SER A 103 -8.01 -0.18 4.01
N HIS A 104 -7.94 0.74 4.88
CA HIS A 104 -7.04 1.86 5.03
C HIS A 104 -6.39 1.75 6.39
N ASN A 105 -5.64 0.69 6.60
CA ASN A 105 -5.02 0.34 7.88
C ASN A 105 -3.89 -0.68 7.71
N MET A 106 -3.07 -0.80 8.73
CA MET A 106 -2.04 -1.85 8.80
C MET A 106 -2.67 -3.23 8.62
N PRO A 107 -2.19 -4.05 7.66
CA PRO A 107 -2.74 -5.37 7.39
C PRO A 107 -2.41 -6.40 8.47
N ALA A 108 -3.21 -7.47 8.52
CA ALA A 108 -2.84 -8.66 9.27
C ALA A 108 -1.55 -9.29 8.68
N PRO A 109 -0.61 -9.75 9.52
CA PRO A 109 0.61 -10.41 9.05
C PRO A 109 0.34 -11.58 8.10
N GLU A 110 -0.72 -12.35 8.33
CA GLU A 110 -1.12 -13.47 7.48
C GLU A 110 -1.44 -13.06 6.05
N LEU A 111 -2.00 -11.85 5.84
CA LEU A 111 -2.25 -11.33 4.51
C LEU A 111 -0.94 -11.04 3.79
N VAL A 112 0.02 -10.41 4.48
CA VAL A 112 1.32 -10.05 3.89
C VAL A 112 2.12 -11.31 3.54
N GLU A 113 2.14 -12.30 4.45
CA GLU A 113 2.77 -13.60 4.20
C GLU A 113 2.17 -14.32 2.98
N LEU A 114 0.85 -14.32 2.86
CA LEU A 114 0.17 -14.90 1.71
C LEU A 114 0.48 -14.15 0.42
N CYS A 115 0.62 -12.83 0.46
CA CYS A 115 1.05 -12.04 -0.69
C CYS A 115 2.49 -12.36 -1.11
N ASP A 116 3.39 -12.60 -0.14
CA ASP A 116 4.75 -13.10 -0.44
C ASP A 116 4.70 -14.46 -1.14
N GLU A 117 3.87 -15.37 -0.66
CA GLU A 117 3.75 -16.76 -1.15
C GLU A 117 3.04 -16.85 -2.51
N LEU A 118 2.00 -16.05 -2.72
CA LEU A 118 1.17 -16.10 -3.91
C LEU A 118 1.61 -15.11 -5.00
N GLY A 119 2.54 -14.22 -4.71
CA GLY A 119 3.07 -13.26 -5.66
C GLY A 119 2.12 -12.09 -5.91
N PHE A 120 1.78 -11.34 -4.87
CA PHE A 120 1.10 -10.05 -4.98
C PHE A 120 2.05 -8.94 -4.55
N MET A 121 2.14 -7.88 -5.33
CA MET A 121 2.77 -6.64 -4.91
C MET A 121 1.84 -5.89 -3.96
N MET A 122 2.38 -5.32 -2.88
CA MET A 122 1.57 -4.64 -1.88
C MET A 122 1.97 -3.18 -1.73
N MET A 123 0.97 -2.33 -1.69
CA MET A 123 1.03 -1.01 -1.08
C MET A 123 0.41 -1.13 0.31
N VAL A 124 1.27 -1.10 1.32
CA VAL A 124 0.84 -1.23 2.72
C VAL A 124 0.55 0.15 3.28
N GLU A 125 -0.70 0.34 3.74
CA GLU A 125 -1.21 1.62 4.21
C GLU A 125 -1.41 1.62 5.72
N ALA A 126 -1.11 2.76 6.36
CA ALA A 126 -1.16 2.90 7.79
C ALA A 126 -2.50 3.44 8.31
N PHE A 127 -2.99 4.53 7.69
CA PHE A 127 -4.04 5.36 8.27
C PHE A 127 -5.10 5.76 7.24
N ASP A 128 -6.35 5.84 7.68
CA ASP A 128 -7.46 6.47 6.96
C ASP A 128 -7.70 7.93 7.41
N GLU A 129 -7.10 8.33 8.52
CA GLU A 129 -7.27 9.63 9.16
C GLU A 129 -5.98 10.02 9.87
N TRP A 130 -5.65 11.32 9.86
CA TRP A 130 -4.54 11.85 10.63
C TRP A 130 -5.04 12.68 11.84
N ASP A 131 -4.48 13.88 12.02
CA ASP A 131 -4.78 14.82 13.11
C ASP A 131 -6.12 15.55 12.96
N ILE A 132 -6.63 15.69 11.73
CA ILE A 132 -7.97 16.26 11.47
C ILE A 132 -8.98 15.14 11.28
N ALA A 133 -10.09 15.21 12.00
CA ALA A 133 -11.11 14.18 12.06
C ALA A 133 -11.84 13.94 10.74
N LYS A 134 -11.91 12.69 10.28
CA LYS A 134 -12.92 12.19 9.33
C LYS A 134 -14.22 11.81 10.04
N CYS A 135 -14.10 11.27 11.25
CA CYS A 135 -15.25 10.84 12.05
C CYS A 135 -15.02 11.13 13.54
N ALA A 136 -16.11 11.18 14.30
CA ALA A 136 -16.08 11.62 15.70
C ALA A 136 -15.20 10.77 16.62
N ASN A 137 -15.04 9.48 16.34
CA ASN A 137 -14.26 8.54 17.12
C ASN A 137 -13.07 7.94 16.34
N GLY A 138 -12.51 8.72 15.42
CA GLY A 138 -11.42 8.32 14.55
C GLY A 138 -10.04 8.38 15.20
N TYR A 139 -9.04 8.08 14.37
CA TYR A 139 -7.65 7.99 14.79
C TYR A 139 -7.04 9.36 15.18
N HIS A 140 -7.61 10.49 14.73
CA HIS A 140 -7.18 11.84 15.10
C HIS A 140 -7.01 12.02 16.61
N ARG A 141 -7.81 11.29 17.43
CA ARG A 141 -7.75 11.34 18.90
C ARG A 141 -6.45 10.75 19.48
N HIS A 142 -5.74 9.99 18.69
CA HIS A 142 -4.53 9.28 19.08
C HIS A 142 -3.31 9.69 18.24
N PHE A 143 -3.51 10.48 17.20
CA PHE A 143 -2.50 10.79 16.19
C PHE A 143 -1.21 11.35 16.81
N ASP A 144 -1.30 12.35 17.65
CA ASP A 144 -0.13 13.02 18.25
C ASP A 144 0.73 12.07 19.09
N GLU A 145 0.09 11.12 19.77
CA GLU A 145 0.80 10.18 20.63
C GLU A 145 1.28 8.93 19.89
N TRP A 146 0.51 8.45 18.92
CA TRP A 146 0.67 7.11 18.37
C TRP A 146 1.15 7.06 16.92
N ALA A 147 1.02 8.11 16.14
CA ALA A 147 1.30 8.07 14.70
C ALA A 147 2.73 7.59 14.39
N GLU A 148 3.74 8.10 15.08
CA GLU A 148 5.11 7.62 14.89
C GLU A 148 5.29 6.17 15.34
N LYS A 149 4.73 5.80 16.49
CA LYS A 149 4.84 4.43 17.03
C LYS A 149 4.22 3.41 16.08
N ASP A 150 3.03 3.70 15.55
CA ASP A 150 2.29 2.82 14.67
C ASP A 150 2.96 2.73 13.29
N MET A 151 3.45 3.86 12.75
CA MET A 151 4.18 3.87 11.49
C MET A 151 5.49 3.07 11.59
N VAL A 152 6.27 3.28 12.65
CA VAL A 152 7.50 2.51 12.93
C VAL A 152 7.18 1.03 13.06
N ASN A 153 6.12 0.69 13.79
CA ASN A 153 5.68 -0.68 13.97
C ASN A 153 5.33 -1.33 12.63
N MET A 154 4.52 -0.67 11.80
CA MET A 154 4.13 -1.17 10.48
C MET A 154 5.36 -1.43 9.58
N VAL A 155 6.24 -0.45 9.45
CA VAL A 155 7.42 -0.58 8.59
C VAL A 155 8.33 -1.69 9.09
N ARG A 156 8.61 -1.77 10.38
CA ARG A 156 9.50 -2.80 10.96
C ARG A 156 8.93 -4.21 10.83
N ASN A 157 7.62 -4.37 10.94
CA ASN A 157 7.00 -5.67 10.75
C ASN A 157 7.11 -6.17 9.31
N PHE A 158 6.98 -5.28 8.31
CA PHE A 158 6.79 -5.71 6.92
C PHE A 158 7.94 -5.38 5.97
N ARG A 159 9.00 -4.68 6.41
CA ARG A 159 10.12 -4.32 5.51
C ARG A 159 10.92 -5.51 4.98
N ASN A 160 10.82 -6.69 5.58
CA ASN A 160 11.47 -7.91 5.09
C ASN A 160 10.61 -8.69 4.08
N ASN A 161 9.33 -8.32 3.92
CA ASN A 161 8.43 -8.98 3.01
C ASN A 161 8.66 -8.48 1.57
N PRO A 162 9.00 -9.36 0.62
CA PRO A 162 9.28 -8.95 -0.76
C PRO A 162 8.05 -8.45 -1.50
N SER A 163 6.85 -8.88 -1.11
CA SER A 163 5.58 -8.40 -1.66
C SER A 163 5.37 -6.90 -1.44
N VAL A 164 5.84 -6.34 -0.32
CA VAL A 164 5.68 -4.92 -0.02
C VAL A 164 6.59 -4.11 -0.94
N VAL A 165 5.99 -3.33 -1.83
CA VAL A 165 6.70 -2.52 -2.83
C VAL A 165 6.59 -1.01 -2.59
N MET A 166 5.65 -0.59 -1.76
CA MET A 166 5.40 0.82 -1.46
C MET A 166 4.76 0.97 -0.07
N TRP A 167 5.07 2.06 0.62
CA TRP A 167 4.39 2.48 1.84
C TRP A 167 3.35 3.54 1.52
N SER A 168 2.17 3.45 2.10
CA SER A 168 1.16 4.49 2.04
C SER A 168 0.91 5.05 3.44
N ILE A 169 1.06 6.36 3.57
CA ILE A 169 0.98 7.05 4.87
C ILE A 169 -0.44 7.52 5.22
N GLY A 170 -1.38 7.45 4.27
CA GLY A 170 -2.75 7.85 4.55
C GLY A 170 -3.68 7.74 3.35
N ASN A 171 -4.98 7.85 3.64
CA ASN A 171 -6.05 7.85 2.67
C ASN A 171 -6.99 9.03 2.87
N GLU A 172 -7.17 9.85 1.83
CA GLU A 172 -8.19 10.91 1.78
C GLU A 172 -8.27 11.74 3.08
N VAL A 173 -7.11 11.99 3.65
CA VAL A 173 -7.02 12.67 4.95
C VAL A 173 -7.51 14.11 4.84
N PRO A 174 -8.39 14.60 5.73
CA PRO A 174 -8.83 16.00 5.69
C PRO A 174 -7.67 16.99 5.75
N THR A 175 -6.59 16.63 6.44
CA THR A 175 -5.35 17.38 6.59
C THR A 175 -4.67 17.73 5.25
N GLN A 176 -4.99 17.02 4.14
CA GLN A 176 -4.38 17.25 2.84
C GLN A 176 -4.63 18.66 2.27
N CYS A 177 -5.73 19.30 2.66
CA CYS A 177 -6.06 20.66 2.24
C CYS A 177 -5.78 21.73 3.30
N ASP A 178 -5.27 21.34 4.46
CA ASP A 178 -4.85 22.26 5.50
C ASP A 178 -3.47 22.87 5.19
N GLU A 179 -3.23 24.08 5.69
CA GLU A 179 -1.97 24.80 5.46
C GLU A 179 -0.74 24.14 6.10
N HIS A 180 -0.95 23.26 7.10
CA HIS A 180 0.14 22.47 7.70
C HIS A 180 0.24 21.04 7.14
N GLY A 181 -0.68 20.62 6.29
CA GLY A 181 -0.82 19.23 5.82
C GLY A 181 0.46 18.67 5.19
N TYR A 182 1.19 19.48 4.42
CA TYR A 182 2.46 19.05 3.85
C TYR A 182 3.54 18.73 4.92
N LYS A 183 3.47 19.36 6.11
CA LYS A 183 4.39 19.08 7.21
C LYS A 183 4.10 17.74 7.86
N VAL A 184 2.82 17.42 8.04
CA VAL A 184 2.38 16.12 8.55
C VAL A 184 2.77 15.02 7.56
N ALA A 185 2.55 15.25 6.27
CA ALA A 185 2.95 14.33 5.22
C ALA A 185 4.48 14.09 5.21
N ALA A 186 5.28 15.16 5.29
CA ALA A 186 6.73 15.06 5.39
C ALA A 186 7.17 14.26 6.62
N PHE A 187 6.60 14.54 7.78
CA PHE A 187 6.90 13.84 9.03
C PHE A 187 6.67 12.32 8.90
N LEU A 188 5.51 11.90 8.37
CA LEU A 188 5.19 10.48 8.21
C LEU A 188 6.07 9.80 7.15
N GLN A 189 6.35 10.51 6.04
CA GLN A 189 7.25 10.02 5.00
C GLN A 189 8.68 9.85 5.52
N ASP A 190 9.19 10.79 6.31
CA ASP A 190 10.52 10.72 6.92
C ASP A 190 10.66 9.52 7.85
N ILE A 191 9.59 9.14 8.57
CA ILE A 191 9.57 7.91 9.37
C ILE A 191 9.74 6.68 8.47
N CYS A 192 9.00 6.62 7.37
CA CYS A 192 9.15 5.51 6.41
C CYS A 192 10.57 5.41 5.88
N HIS A 193 11.15 6.52 5.41
CA HIS A 193 12.52 6.55 4.87
C HIS A 193 13.57 6.20 5.92
N ARG A 194 13.38 6.63 7.17
CA ARG A 194 14.26 6.29 8.29
C ARG A 194 14.27 4.80 8.60
N GLU A 195 13.09 4.18 8.60
CA GLU A 195 12.93 2.76 8.96
C GLU A 195 13.16 1.82 7.78
N ASP A 196 12.92 2.30 6.55
CA ASP A 196 13.14 1.57 5.31
C ASP A 196 13.45 2.52 4.14
N PRO A 197 14.72 2.80 3.85
CA PRO A 197 15.12 3.67 2.75
C PRO A 197 15.00 3.02 1.36
N THR A 198 14.45 1.81 1.27
CA THR A 198 14.42 1.04 0.01
C THR A 198 13.10 1.15 -0.76
N ARG A 199 12.06 1.66 -0.12
CA ARG A 199 10.72 1.79 -0.71
C ARG A 199 10.27 3.24 -0.75
N LEU A 200 9.55 3.57 -1.82
CA LEU A 200 8.92 4.86 -1.98
C LEU A 200 7.63 4.96 -1.16
N VAL A 201 7.27 6.19 -0.86
CA VAL A 201 6.13 6.54 -0.02
C VAL A 201 5.07 7.27 -0.84
N THR A 202 3.81 6.96 -0.58
CA THR A 202 2.64 7.58 -1.20
C THR A 202 1.56 7.89 -0.17
N CYS A 203 0.54 8.62 -0.60
CA CYS A 203 -0.71 8.85 0.10
C CYS A 203 -1.85 8.86 -0.91
N GLY A 204 -3.00 8.27 -0.60
CA GLY A 204 -4.19 8.32 -1.44
C GLY A 204 -4.89 9.67 -1.28
N LEU A 205 -4.96 10.47 -2.34
CA LEU A 205 -5.44 11.87 -2.32
C LEU A 205 -6.71 12.02 -3.16
N ASP A 206 -7.78 12.54 -2.55
CA ASP A 206 -9.08 12.77 -3.20
C ASP A 206 -9.40 14.24 -3.46
N GLN A 207 -8.49 15.16 -3.07
CA GLN A 207 -8.67 16.61 -3.26
C GLN A 207 -7.56 17.19 -4.16
N PRO A 208 -7.46 16.73 -5.43
CA PRO A 208 -6.35 17.12 -6.31
C PRO A 208 -6.29 18.63 -6.56
N GLN A 209 -7.41 19.36 -6.45
CA GLN A 209 -7.46 20.81 -6.64
C GLN A 209 -6.63 21.55 -5.59
N CYS A 210 -6.62 21.09 -4.33
CA CYS A 210 -5.83 21.72 -3.28
C CYS A 210 -4.41 21.13 -3.20
N VAL A 211 -4.25 19.80 -3.25
CA VAL A 211 -2.94 19.17 -3.04
C VAL A 211 -1.91 19.47 -4.13
N LEU A 212 -2.37 19.76 -5.35
CA LEU A 212 -1.49 20.16 -6.46
C LEU A 212 -1.03 21.62 -6.37
N THR A 213 -1.52 22.40 -5.40
CA THR A 213 -1.23 23.85 -5.29
C THR A 213 -0.76 24.30 -3.91
N ASN A 214 -0.93 23.46 -2.88
CA ASN A 214 -0.56 23.81 -1.50
C ASN A 214 0.77 23.20 -1.02
N GLY A 215 1.52 22.53 -1.90
CA GLY A 215 2.79 21.90 -1.58
C GLY A 215 2.67 20.46 -1.05
N PHE A 216 1.47 19.97 -0.75
CA PHE A 216 1.28 18.63 -0.20
C PHE A 216 1.76 17.53 -1.16
N ALA A 217 1.31 17.58 -2.41
CA ALA A 217 1.68 16.58 -3.40
C ALA A 217 3.18 16.59 -3.75
N GLU A 218 3.85 17.74 -3.59
CA GLU A 218 5.28 17.87 -3.88
C GLU A 218 6.17 17.13 -2.86
N VAL A 219 5.65 16.86 -1.65
CA VAL A 219 6.35 16.12 -0.60
C VAL A 219 6.45 14.63 -0.91
N MET A 220 5.43 14.06 -1.56
CA MET A 220 5.35 12.63 -1.79
C MET A 220 6.34 12.12 -2.82
N ASP A 221 6.98 10.97 -2.57
CA ASP A 221 7.80 10.28 -3.57
C ASP A 221 6.97 9.88 -4.80
N VAL A 222 5.76 9.39 -4.55
CA VAL A 222 4.76 9.03 -5.55
C VAL A 222 3.42 9.61 -5.13
N VAL A 223 2.78 10.35 -6.01
CA VAL A 223 1.47 10.95 -5.72
C VAL A 223 0.37 9.96 -6.05
N GLY A 224 -0.30 9.46 -5.02
CA GLY A 224 -1.50 8.63 -5.15
C GLY A 224 -2.72 9.52 -5.40
N ILE A 225 -3.43 9.29 -6.49
CA ILE A 225 -4.67 10.02 -6.79
C ILE A 225 -5.82 9.03 -6.73
N ASN A 226 -6.78 9.33 -5.87
CA ASN A 226 -8.03 8.61 -5.79
C ASN A 226 -9.00 9.22 -6.80
N TYR A 227 -9.51 8.40 -7.72
CA TYR A 227 -10.43 8.82 -8.78
C TYR A 227 -9.81 9.84 -9.75
N TYR A 228 -10.44 10.88 -10.14
CA TYR A 228 -9.96 12.02 -10.96
C TYR A 228 -8.91 11.68 -12.03
N THR A 229 -9.13 10.60 -12.77
CA THR A 229 -8.18 10.10 -13.78
C THR A 229 -7.86 11.13 -14.87
N GLU A 230 -8.77 12.07 -15.10
CA GLU A 230 -8.61 13.20 -16.03
C GLU A 230 -7.54 14.20 -15.59
N LEU A 231 -7.19 14.20 -14.30
CA LEU A 231 -6.14 15.09 -13.75
C LEU A 231 -4.74 14.47 -13.74
N TYR A 232 -4.59 13.19 -14.05
CA TYR A 232 -3.30 12.49 -14.01
C TYR A 232 -2.26 13.17 -14.90
N LYS A 233 -2.63 13.57 -16.12
CA LYS A 233 -1.73 14.26 -17.04
C LYS A 233 -1.25 15.59 -16.45
N LYS A 234 -2.17 16.40 -15.91
CA LYS A 234 -1.84 17.67 -15.29
C LYS A 234 -0.90 17.48 -14.10
N ALA A 235 -1.22 16.55 -13.20
CA ALA A 235 -0.37 16.24 -12.05
C ALA A 235 1.03 15.79 -12.48
N TYR A 236 1.12 14.90 -13.46
CA TYR A 236 2.40 14.44 -14.00
C TYR A 236 3.26 15.56 -14.58
N GLU A 237 2.64 16.51 -15.30
CA GLU A 237 3.34 17.63 -15.94
C GLU A 237 3.75 18.74 -14.97
N THR A 238 3.02 18.90 -13.86
CA THR A 238 3.23 20.01 -12.90
C THR A 238 4.09 19.63 -11.70
N LEU A 239 4.07 18.37 -11.28
CA LEU A 239 4.79 17.95 -10.08
C LEU A 239 6.27 17.68 -10.37
N PRO A 240 7.20 18.14 -9.49
CA PRO A 240 8.63 18.04 -9.71
C PRO A 240 9.13 16.60 -9.82
N GLN A 241 8.56 15.67 -9.05
CA GLN A 241 8.93 14.27 -9.07
C GLN A 241 8.39 13.54 -10.31
N GLY A 242 7.23 13.95 -10.85
CA GLY A 242 6.62 13.34 -12.05
C GLY A 242 6.29 11.86 -11.87
N ASN A 243 5.95 11.44 -10.66
CA ASN A 243 5.57 10.07 -10.32
C ASN A 243 4.14 10.07 -9.79
N ILE A 244 3.23 9.43 -10.53
CA ILE A 244 1.81 9.39 -10.22
C ILE A 244 1.32 7.96 -10.23
N LEU A 245 0.43 7.65 -9.30
CA LEU A 245 -0.24 6.37 -9.15
C LEU A 245 -1.74 6.60 -8.99
N GLY A 246 -2.55 5.83 -9.68
CA GLY A 246 -3.96 5.67 -9.32
C GLY A 246 -4.05 4.78 -8.08
N SER A 247 -4.24 5.38 -6.92
CA SER A 247 -4.38 4.64 -5.66
C SER A 247 -5.78 4.05 -5.51
N GLU A 248 -6.79 4.77 -6.01
CA GLU A 248 -8.15 4.29 -6.25
C GLU A 248 -8.62 4.84 -7.60
N THR A 249 -8.99 3.97 -8.53
CA THR A 249 -9.39 4.41 -9.89
C THR A 249 -10.88 4.27 -10.14
N ALA A 250 -11.54 3.36 -9.44
CA ALA A 250 -12.98 3.14 -9.52
C ALA A 250 -13.49 2.57 -8.20
N SER A 251 -14.75 2.88 -7.88
CA SER A 251 -15.47 2.29 -6.76
C SER A 251 -16.75 1.66 -7.29
N THR A 252 -16.97 0.38 -6.99
CA THR A 252 -18.20 -0.32 -7.32
C THR A 252 -19.01 -0.57 -6.07
N VAL A 253 -20.22 -0.02 -6.04
CA VAL A 253 -21.13 -0.13 -4.89
C VAL A 253 -22.08 -1.33 -4.98
N SER A 254 -22.00 -2.08 -6.08
CA SER A 254 -22.79 -3.29 -6.32
C SER A 254 -21.91 -4.52 -6.42
N SER A 255 -22.21 -5.56 -5.67
CA SER A 255 -21.51 -6.85 -5.72
C SER A 255 -21.90 -7.72 -6.92
N ARG A 256 -22.87 -7.33 -7.71
CA ARG A 256 -23.42 -8.16 -8.80
C ARG A 256 -23.44 -7.52 -10.18
N GLY A 257 -22.89 -6.34 -10.34
CA GLY A 257 -22.87 -5.62 -11.61
C GLY A 257 -24.20 -4.95 -11.98
N VAL A 258 -24.23 -4.38 -13.16
CA VAL A 258 -25.36 -3.61 -13.68
C VAL A 258 -26.22 -4.50 -14.57
N TYR A 259 -27.50 -4.57 -14.26
CA TYR A 259 -28.49 -5.34 -15.03
C TYR A 259 -29.46 -4.46 -15.83
N LYS A 260 -29.28 -3.15 -15.81
CA LYS A 260 -30.08 -2.18 -16.55
C LYS A 260 -29.39 -1.81 -17.86
N ILE A 261 -30.09 -1.95 -18.97
CA ILE A 261 -29.57 -1.66 -20.30
C ILE A 261 -30.49 -0.62 -20.98
N PRO A 262 -29.93 0.48 -21.53
CA PRO A 262 -28.51 0.84 -21.59
C PRO A 262 -27.94 1.20 -20.23
N VAL A 263 -26.63 0.95 -20.03
CA VAL A 263 -25.91 1.39 -18.84
C VAL A 263 -25.76 2.90 -18.91
N GLU A 264 -26.30 3.60 -17.93
CA GLU A 264 -26.10 5.03 -17.76
C GLU A 264 -24.95 5.29 -16.80
N LEU A 265 -23.94 6.01 -17.23
CA LEU A 265 -22.89 6.51 -16.34
C LEU A 265 -23.51 7.61 -15.47
N LYS A 266 -23.69 7.33 -14.21
CA LYS A 266 -24.11 8.31 -13.22
C LYS A 266 -22.91 8.72 -12.38
N TYR A 267 -22.77 10.00 -12.21
CA TYR A 267 -21.76 10.64 -11.37
C TYR A 267 -22.05 10.39 -9.89
N ARG A 268 -21.76 9.33 -9.32
CA ARG A 268 -22.11 8.73 -8.04
C ARG A 268 -23.39 7.90 -8.16
N ALA A 269 -23.25 6.59 -8.02
CA ALA A 269 -24.39 5.72 -7.89
C ALA A 269 -25.12 6.06 -6.59
N MET A 270 -26.38 6.35 -6.76
CA MET A 270 -27.28 6.36 -5.62
C MET A 270 -27.57 4.92 -5.24
N TYR A 271 -27.55 4.62 -3.98
CA TYR A 271 -27.81 3.28 -3.43
C TYR A 271 -29.14 2.65 -3.88
N GLU A 272 -30.03 3.46 -4.41
CA GLU A 272 -31.40 3.10 -4.73
C GLU A 272 -31.56 2.41 -6.08
N ASP A 273 -30.64 2.58 -7.03
CA ASP A 273 -30.78 1.99 -8.37
C ASP A 273 -29.84 0.80 -8.65
N HIS A 274 -29.03 0.41 -7.70
CA HIS A 274 -28.08 -0.69 -7.77
C HIS A 274 -27.19 -0.69 -9.02
N GLN A 275 -27.06 0.45 -9.68
CA GLN A 275 -26.09 0.61 -10.76
C GLN A 275 -24.71 0.79 -10.15
N SER A 276 -23.73 0.07 -10.66
CA SER A 276 -22.34 0.32 -10.26
C SER A 276 -21.98 1.74 -10.63
N SER A 277 -21.44 2.49 -9.69
CA SER A 277 -20.70 3.68 -10.04
C SER A 277 -19.26 3.29 -10.25
N SER A 278 -18.69 3.79 -11.30
CA SER A 278 -17.26 4.03 -11.37
C SER A 278 -17.05 5.54 -11.43
N TYR A 279 -16.06 6.00 -10.73
CA TYR A 279 -15.59 7.35 -10.90
C TYR A 279 -14.71 7.44 -12.12
#